data_31e85cb66c4c5f34bd491df6bcec1278
#
_entry.id   31e85cb66c4c5f34bd491df6bcec1278
#
_cell.length_a   1.000
_cell.length_b   1.000
_cell.length_c   1.000
_cell.angle_alpha   90.00
_cell.angle_beta   90.00
_cell.angle_gamma   90.00
#
_symmetry.space_group_name_H-M   'P 1'
#
loop_
_entity.id
_entity.type
_entity.pdbx_description
1 polymer ?
#
loop_
_entity_poly.entity_id
_entity_poly.type
_entity_poly.pdbx_seq_one_letter_code
_entity_poly.pdbx_strand_id
1 'polypeptide(L)'
;VDLIVVDTAHGHTKKVGEIVKYIKKIKAKNTALCAGNIATPEAAKFLIKLGVDIIKVGIGPGSICTTRLVAGIGVPQLSAILAVRNGLKNKNAKIISDGGIKYSGDLAKAFAAGADAVMIGSLFAGTDETPGKLIKKNGKLFKSFRGMGSVGAMNKGSADRYFQTKQKDTSKYVPEGVE
;
A
#
# COMPACT_ATOMS: atom_id res chain seq x y z
N VAL A 1 6.01 -9.11 -17.44
CA VAL A 1 5.78 -7.97 -16.53
C VAL A 1 7.10 -7.52 -15.93
N ASP A 2 7.23 -6.22 -15.66
CA ASP A 2 8.46 -5.62 -15.13
C ASP A 2 8.51 -5.66 -13.60
N LEU A 3 7.34 -5.65 -12.97
CA LEU A 3 7.18 -5.63 -11.52
C LEU A 3 6.04 -6.54 -11.06
N ILE A 4 6.31 -7.35 -10.02
CA ILE A 4 5.29 -8.08 -9.26
C ILE A 4 5.21 -7.46 -7.86
N VAL A 5 3.99 -7.20 -7.37
CA VAL A 5 3.77 -6.60 -6.05
C VAL A 5 3.00 -7.56 -5.14
N VAL A 6 3.59 -7.91 -4.00
CA VAL A 6 2.90 -8.59 -2.90
C VAL A 6 2.37 -7.50 -1.97
N ASP A 7 1.10 -7.16 -2.15
CA ASP A 7 0.44 -6.05 -1.50
C ASP A 7 -0.50 -6.51 -0.38
N THR A 8 -0.14 -6.20 0.86
CA THR A 8 -0.89 -6.60 2.07
C THR A 8 -1.00 -5.46 3.07
N ALA A 9 -1.99 -5.53 3.96
CA ALA A 9 -2.13 -4.56 5.05
C ALA A 9 -0.98 -4.66 6.07
N HIS A 10 -0.35 -5.84 6.19
CA HIS A 10 0.80 -6.07 7.07
C HIS A 10 1.81 -7.02 6.42
N GLY A 11 2.88 -6.46 5.87
CA GLY A 11 3.90 -7.21 5.12
C GLY A 11 4.86 -8.04 5.98
N HIS A 12 4.94 -7.82 7.29
CA HIS A 12 5.84 -8.53 8.19
C HIS A 12 5.18 -9.76 8.79
N THR A 13 4.79 -10.71 7.94
CA THR A 13 4.16 -11.98 8.38
C THR A 13 4.83 -13.17 7.71
N LYS A 14 4.73 -14.34 8.37
CA LYS A 14 5.24 -15.62 7.84
C LYS A 14 4.64 -15.93 6.47
N LYS A 15 3.31 -15.75 6.31
CA LYS A 15 2.59 -15.99 5.06
C LYS A 15 3.10 -15.12 3.91
N VAL A 16 3.34 -13.84 4.15
CA VAL A 16 3.94 -12.95 3.14
C VAL A 16 5.35 -13.43 2.78
N GLY A 17 6.14 -13.83 3.77
CA GLY A 17 7.46 -14.38 3.53
C GLY A 17 7.46 -15.66 2.68
N GLU A 18 6.49 -16.55 2.85
CA GLU A 18 6.31 -17.76 2.05
C GLU A 18 5.94 -17.42 0.59
N ILE A 19 5.00 -16.47 0.40
CA ILE A 19 4.60 -15.98 -0.93
C ILE A 19 5.79 -15.32 -1.66
N VAL A 20 6.54 -14.46 -0.97
CA VAL A 20 7.75 -13.82 -1.54
C VAL A 20 8.76 -14.89 -2.00
N LYS A 21 9.04 -15.89 -1.18
CA LYS A 21 9.94 -17.00 -1.55
C LYS A 21 9.44 -17.77 -2.76
N TYR A 22 8.13 -18.03 -2.83
CA TYR A 22 7.52 -18.72 -3.96
C TYR A 22 7.66 -17.91 -5.25
N ILE A 23 7.26 -16.64 -5.23
CA ILE A 23 7.36 -15.75 -6.40
C ILE A 23 8.82 -15.61 -6.85
N LYS A 24 9.76 -15.49 -5.92
CA LYS A 24 11.20 -15.40 -6.23
C LYS A 24 11.71 -16.58 -7.05
N LYS A 25 11.13 -17.78 -6.84
CA LYS A 25 11.51 -19.00 -7.59
C LYS A 25 10.96 -19.01 -9.02
N ILE A 26 9.77 -18.44 -9.24
CA ILE A 26 9.05 -18.61 -10.51
C ILE A 26 9.07 -17.36 -11.41
N LYS A 27 9.38 -16.17 -10.85
CA LYS A 27 9.42 -14.93 -11.63
C LYS A 27 10.56 -14.93 -12.65
N ALA A 28 10.38 -14.23 -13.75
CA ALA A 28 11.46 -14.01 -14.70
C ALA A 28 12.62 -13.23 -14.04
N LYS A 29 13.85 -13.46 -14.52
CA LYS A 29 15.07 -12.89 -13.94
C LYS A 29 15.03 -11.35 -13.90
N ASN A 30 14.46 -10.73 -14.94
CA ASN A 30 14.38 -9.26 -15.11
C ASN A 30 13.15 -8.63 -14.45
N THR A 31 12.23 -9.41 -13.88
CA THR A 31 11.08 -8.88 -13.16
C THR A 31 11.50 -8.47 -11.74
N ALA A 32 11.22 -7.24 -11.34
CA ALA A 32 11.43 -6.80 -9.96
C ALA A 32 10.33 -7.34 -9.03
N LEU A 33 10.64 -7.53 -7.75
CA LEU A 33 9.69 -7.95 -6.72
C LEU A 33 9.54 -6.88 -5.66
N CYS A 34 8.32 -6.37 -5.51
CA CYS A 34 7.94 -5.44 -4.45
C CYS A 34 7.12 -6.17 -3.38
N ALA A 35 7.30 -5.83 -2.13
CA ALA A 35 6.45 -6.33 -1.05
C ALA A 35 6.17 -5.26 0.01
N GLY A 36 5.01 -5.34 0.63
CA GLY A 36 4.55 -4.46 1.71
C GLY A 36 3.09 -4.77 2.12
N ASN A 37 2.48 -3.93 2.97
CA ASN A 37 3.06 -2.68 3.46
C ASN A 37 3.78 -2.91 4.79
N ILE A 38 4.78 -2.10 5.03
CA ILE A 38 5.53 -2.11 6.28
C ILE A 38 5.79 -0.68 6.77
N ALA A 39 6.22 -0.54 8.03
CA ALA A 39 6.58 0.75 8.61
C ALA A 39 7.81 0.69 9.54
N THR A 40 8.45 -0.47 9.68
CA THR A 40 9.57 -0.67 10.63
C THR A 40 10.84 -1.17 9.96
N PRO A 41 12.02 -0.83 10.52
CA PRO A 41 13.30 -1.33 10.03
C PRO A 41 13.42 -2.86 10.05
N GLU A 42 12.83 -3.51 11.05
CA GLU A 42 12.85 -4.97 11.22
C GLU A 42 12.09 -5.64 10.08
N ALA A 43 10.90 -5.13 9.73
CA ALA A 43 10.12 -5.61 8.61
C ALA A 43 10.86 -5.43 7.28
N ALA A 44 11.54 -4.30 7.09
CA ALA A 44 12.36 -4.06 5.92
C ALA A 44 13.51 -5.08 5.79
N LYS A 45 14.25 -5.30 6.87
CA LYS A 45 15.32 -6.30 6.92
C LYS A 45 14.80 -7.71 6.63
N PHE A 46 13.62 -8.05 7.16
CA PHE A 46 12.96 -9.33 6.88
C PHE A 46 12.68 -9.52 5.39
N LEU A 47 12.03 -8.57 4.74
CA LEU A 47 11.70 -8.65 3.32
C LEU A 47 12.93 -8.69 2.42
N ILE A 48 13.96 -7.88 2.71
CA ILE A 48 15.22 -7.86 1.95
C ILE A 48 15.96 -9.20 2.08
N LYS A 49 16.00 -9.79 3.29
CA LYS A 49 16.61 -11.12 3.48
C LYS A 49 15.95 -12.19 2.61
N LEU A 50 14.67 -12.01 2.27
CA LEU A 50 13.94 -12.89 1.37
C LEU A 50 14.16 -12.57 -0.12
N GLY A 51 14.90 -11.52 -0.44
CA GLY A 51 15.25 -11.11 -1.79
C GLY A 51 14.22 -10.21 -2.48
N VAL A 52 13.48 -9.43 -1.71
CA VAL A 52 12.63 -8.35 -2.22
C VAL A 52 13.50 -7.20 -2.71
N ASP A 53 13.19 -6.67 -3.89
CA ASP A 53 13.95 -5.59 -4.54
C ASP A 53 13.42 -4.21 -4.13
N ILE A 54 12.11 -4.11 -3.90
CA ILE A 54 11.39 -2.85 -3.60
C ILE A 54 10.50 -3.07 -2.38
N ILE A 55 10.54 -2.13 -1.44
CA ILE A 55 9.74 -2.16 -0.22
C ILE A 55 8.66 -1.09 -0.29
N LYS A 56 7.41 -1.48 -0.06
CA LYS A 56 6.28 -0.55 0.01
C LYS A 56 6.00 -0.17 1.45
N VAL A 57 6.16 1.13 1.77
CA VAL A 57 6.11 1.70 3.13
C VAL A 57 4.86 2.52 3.31
N GLY A 58 4.07 2.20 4.33
CA GLY A 58 2.88 2.95 4.73
C GLY A 58 1.84 2.08 5.42
N ILE A 59 1.55 2.37 6.69
CA ILE A 59 0.51 1.73 7.49
C ILE A 59 -0.50 2.78 7.91
N GLY A 60 -1.67 2.78 7.24
CA GLY A 60 -2.79 3.67 7.54
C GLY A 60 -2.70 5.13 7.06
N PRO A 61 -1.78 5.58 6.17
CA PRO A 61 -1.70 6.98 5.79
C PRO A 61 -2.67 7.39 4.67
N GLY A 62 -3.32 6.45 4.00
CA GLY A 62 -4.24 6.73 2.89
C GLY A 62 -5.44 7.58 3.32
N SER A 63 -5.92 8.48 2.44
CA SER A 63 -7.03 9.37 2.73
C SER A 63 -8.37 8.66 2.95
N ILE A 64 -8.53 7.49 2.36
CA ILE A 64 -9.70 6.62 2.46
C ILE A 64 -9.48 5.45 3.43
N CYS A 65 -8.30 5.34 4.04
CA CYS A 65 -7.97 4.30 5.00
C CYS A 65 -8.47 4.67 6.39
N THR A 66 -9.17 3.75 7.04
CA THR A 66 -9.66 3.90 8.42
C THR A 66 -8.99 2.95 9.39
N THR A 67 -7.92 2.24 8.99
CA THR A 67 -7.16 1.32 9.86
C THR A 67 -6.73 1.99 11.18
N ARG A 68 -6.30 3.25 11.13
CA ARG A 68 -5.91 4.00 12.33
C ARG A 68 -7.07 4.22 13.31
N LEU A 69 -8.29 4.35 12.80
CA LEU A 69 -9.50 4.58 13.60
C LEU A 69 -10.08 3.26 14.10
N VAL A 70 -10.17 2.27 13.21
CA VAL A 70 -10.85 0.98 13.47
C VAL A 70 -9.95 0.03 14.25
N ALA A 71 -8.69 -0.12 13.84
CA ALA A 71 -7.73 -1.04 14.45
C ALA A 71 -6.77 -0.36 15.44
N GLY A 72 -6.72 0.98 15.47
CA GLY A 72 -5.76 1.73 16.29
C GLY A 72 -4.30 1.57 15.81
N ILE A 73 -4.09 1.09 14.58
CA ILE A 73 -2.77 0.76 14.04
C ILE A 73 -2.38 1.78 12.96
N GLY A 74 -1.17 2.32 13.05
CA GLY A 74 -0.62 3.23 12.05
C GLY A 74 0.69 3.85 12.50
N VAL A 75 1.44 4.34 11.52
CA VAL A 75 2.69 5.08 11.77
C VAL A 75 2.65 6.35 10.92
N PRO A 76 3.07 7.52 11.46
CA PRO A 76 3.23 8.72 10.68
C PRO A 76 4.14 8.47 9.48
N GLN A 77 3.69 8.83 8.26
CA GLN A 77 4.31 8.37 7.01
C GLN A 77 5.79 8.79 6.91
N LEU A 78 6.10 10.03 7.23
CA LEU A 78 7.48 10.53 7.17
C LEU A 78 8.39 9.75 8.13
N SER A 79 7.92 9.49 9.35
CA SER A 79 8.65 8.69 10.35
C SER A 79 8.89 7.26 9.86
N ALA A 80 7.89 6.65 9.21
CA ALA A 80 8.02 5.31 8.65
C ALA A 80 9.10 5.24 7.55
N ILE A 81 9.10 6.21 6.63
CA ILE A 81 10.11 6.28 5.55
C ILE A 81 11.50 6.43 6.14
N LEU A 82 11.70 7.40 7.06
CA LEU A 82 12.99 7.65 7.71
C LEU A 82 13.49 6.42 8.48
N ALA A 83 12.62 5.78 9.26
CA ALA A 83 12.97 4.60 10.03
C ALA A 83 13.40 3.43 9.12
N VAL A 84 12.62 3.17 8.05
CA VAL A 84 12.93 2.12 7.08
C VAL A 84 14.24 2.43 6.35
N ARG A 85 14.41 3.65 5.82
CA ARG A 85 15.63 4.06 5.12
C ARG A 85 16.87 3.92 6.00
N ASN A 86 16.82 4.40 7.23
CA ASN A 86 17.92 4.28 8.19
C ASN A 86 18.22 2.80 8.54
N GLY A 87 17.18 1.97 8.63
CA GLY A 87 17.33 0.54 8.90
C GLY A 87 17.97 -0.26 7.75
N LEU A 88 17.91 0.25 6.53
CA LEU A 88 18.46 -0.41 5.33
C LEU A 88 19.98 -0.31 5.21
N LYS A 89 20.63 0.65 5.88
CA LYS A 89 22.09 0.78 5.93
C LYS A 89 22.78 0.48 4.58
N ASN A 90 22.57 1.32 3.58
CA ASN A 90 23.21 1.21 2.24
C ASN A 90 22.87 -0.06 1.44
N LYS A 91 21.82 -0.79 1.76
CA LYS A 91 21.32 -1.85 0.89
C LYS A 91 20.60 -1.26 -0.32
N ASN A 92 20.82 -1.86 -1.50
CA ASN A 92 20.29 -1.38 -2.78
C ASN A 92 18.76 -1.52 -2.93
N ALA A 93 18.01 -1.81 -1.87
CA ALA A 93 16.58 -1.91 -1.94
C ALA A 93 15.93 -0.52 -2.11
N LYS A 94 14.95 -0.45 -2.99
CA LYS A 94 14.17 0.76 -3.27
C LYS A 94 12.98 0.87 -2.33
N ILE A 95 12.53 2.09 -2.07
CA ILE A 95 11.38 2.40 -1.22
C ILE A 95 10.31 3.09 -2.04
N ILE A 96 9.10 2.53 -2.02
CA ILE A 96 7.88 3.22 -2.44
C ILE A 96 7.17 3.74 -1.19
N SER A 97 7.02 5.07 -1.07
CA SER A 97 6.17 5.67 -0.05
C SER A 97 4.71 5.59 -0.50
N ASP A 98 3.92 4.77 0.19
CA ASP A 98 2.52 4.48 -0.16
C ASP A 98 1.56 5.22 0.77
N GLY A 99 0.85 6.20 0.21
CA GLY A 99 -0.18 6.98 0.88
C GLY A 99 0.34 8.23 1.62
N GLY A 100 -0.61 9.04 2.09
CA GLY A 100 -0.33 10.26 2.84
C GLY A 100 0.04 11.49 1.99
N ILE A 101 0.08 11.38 0.67
CA ILE A 101 0.37 12.49 -0.25
C ILE A 101 -0.94 13.24 -0.56
N LYS A 102 -1.07 14.45 -0.05
CA LYS A 102 -2.20 15.35 -0.28
C LYS A 102 -1.81 16.58 -1.08
N TYR A 103 -0.57 16.99 -0.99
CA TYR A 103 -0.01 18.18 -1.63
C TYR A 103 1.35 17.86 -2.26
N SER A 104 1.78 18.69 -3.20
CA SER A 104 3.12 18.57 -3.84
C SER A 104 4.26 18.59 -2.83
N GLY A 105 4.14 19.36 -1.76
CA GLY A 105 5.12 19.39 -0.67
C GLY A 105 5.27 18.07 0.08
N ASP A 106 4.22 17.25 0.16
CA ASP A 106 4.30 15.93 0.79
C ASP A 106 5.14 14.96 -0.05
N LEU A 107 5.04 15.08 -1.39
CA LEU A 107 5.87 14.34 -2.32
C LEU A 107 7.35 14.68 -2.13
N ALA A 108 7.69 15.98 -2.07
CA ALA A 108 9.05 16.44 -1.82
C ALA A 108 9.61 15.93 -0.49
N LYS A 109 8.81 15.97 0.58
CA LYS A 109 9.18 15.42 1.90
C LYS A 109 9.42 13.91 1.85
N ALA A 110 8.59 13.14 1.12
CA ALA A 110 8.78 11.70 0.99
C ALA A 110 10.13 11.37 0.32
N PHE A 111 10.49 12.06 -0.76
CA PHE A 111 11.80 11.90 -1.41
C PHE A 111 12.95 12.36 -0.51
N ALA A 112 12.83 13.50 0.17
CA ALA A 112 13.85 13.98 1.11
C ALA A 112 14.07 13.00 2.27
N ALA A 113 13.02 12.29 2.71
CA ALA A 113 13.12 11.24 3.72
C ALA A 113 13.73 9.93 3.20
N GLY A 114 13.96 9.81 1.89
CA GLY A 114 14.63 8.67 1.27
C GLY A 114 13.73 7.70 0.53
N ALA A 115 12.49 8.06 0.18
CA ALA A 115 11.72 7.30 -0.78
C ALA A 115 12.32 7.44 -2.19
N ASP A 116 12.28 6.36 -2.97
CA ASP A 116 12.71 6.34 -4.38
C ASP A 116 11.53 6.60 -5.33
N ALA A 117 10.30 6.31 -4.86
CA ALA A 117 9.05 6.57 -5.56
C ALA A 117 7.92 6.81 -4.55
N VAL A 118 6.79 7.36 -5.03
CA VAL A 118 5.58 7.54 -4.24
C VAL A 118 4.39 6.85 -4.91
N MET A 119 3.48 6.31 -4.10
CA MET A 119 2.20 5.80 -4.55
C MET A 119 1.09 6.75 -4.10
N ILE A 120 0.33 7.26 -5.05
CA ILE A 120 -0.67 8.30 -4.85
C ILE A 120 -2.05 7.76 -5.25
N GLY A 121 -3.02 7.90 -4.35
CA GLY A 121 -4.42 7.53 -4.60
C GLY A 121 -5.28 8.76 -4.90
N SER A 122 -5.64 9.50 -3.86
CA SER A 122 -6.67 10.55 -3.92
C SER A 122 -6.39 11.68 -4.91
N LEU A 123 -5.14 12.11 -5.06
CA LEU A 123 -4.80 13.18 -6.02
C LEU A 123 -5.01 12.75 -7.48
N PHE A 124 -4.88 11.45 -7.78
CA PHE A 124 -5.10 10.93 -9.12
C PHE A 124 -6.53 10.41 -9.35
N ALA A 125 -7.32 10.23 -8.29
CA ALA A 125 -8.65 9.62 -8.38
C ALA A 125 -9.62 10.37 -9.30
N GLY A 126 -9.46 11.70 -9.45
CA GLY A 126 -10.29 12.56 -10.29
C GLY A 126 -9.73 12.86 -11.68
N THR A 127 -8.54 12.36 -12.03
CA THR A 127 -7.91 12.64 -13.34
C THR A 127 -8.62 11.90 -14.48
N ASP A 128 -8.44 12.35 -15.70
CA ASP A 128 -9.09 11.75 -16.87
C ASP A 128 -8.63 10.31 -17.12
N GLU A 129 -7.37 10.01 -16.83
CA GLU A 129 -6.74 8.69 -16.99
C GLU A 129 -7.27 7.66 -15.98
N THR A 130 -7.78 8.11 -14.83
CA THR A 130 -8.32 7.19 -13.82
C THR A 130 -9.61 6.56 -14.30
N PRO A 131 -9.74 5.22 -14.28
CA PRO A 131 -10.97 4.54 -14.69
C PRO A 131 -12.13 4.88 -13.76
N GLY A 132 -13.34 4.90 -14.31
CA GLY A 132 -14.57 5.16 -13.57
C GLY A 132 -15.54 6.03 -14.36
N LYS A 133 -16.83 5.92 -14.02
CA LYS A 133 -17.87 6.74 -14.64
C LYS A 133 -17.86 8.13 -14.03
N LEU A 134 -18.00 9.15 -14.87
CA LEU A 134 -18.27 10.51 -14.42
C LEU A 134 -19.71 10.61 -13.89
N ILE A 135 -19.85 11.18 -12.71
CA ILE A 135 -21.13 11.39 -12.04
C ILE A 135 -21.31 12.91 -11.92
N LYS A 136 -22.39 13.44 -12.51
CA LYS A 136 -22.74 14.87 -12.40
C LYS A 136 -23.63 15.07 -11.18
N LYS A 137 -23.20 15.92 -10.23
CA LYS A 137 -23.96 16.28 -9.04
C LYS A 137 -23.81 17.79 -8.78
N ASN A 138 -24.91 18.51 -8.67
CA ASN A 138 -24.92 19.97 -8.44
C ASN A 138 -24.01 20.75 -9.40
N GLY A 139 -24.05 20.42 -10.70
CA GLY A 139 -23.26 21.07 -11.75
C GLY A 139 -21.77 20.67 -11.79
N LYS A 140 -21.29 19.89 -10.82
CA LYS A 140 -19.89 19.42 -10.75
C LYS A 140 -19.77 17.96 -11.18
N LEU A 141 -18.61 17.62 -11.72
CA LEU A 141 -18.25 16.25 -12.10
C LEU A 141 -17.49 15.58 -10.97
N PHE A 142 -17.82 14.32 -10.71
CA PHE A 142 -17.17 13.46 -9.70
C PHE A 142 -16.85 12.10 -10.29
N LYS A 143 -15.86 11.42 -9.74
CA LYS A 143 -15.62 9.98 -9.89
C LYS A 143 -15.76 9.29 -8.54
N SER A 144 -16.31 8.08 -8.52
CA SER A 144 -16.32 7.24 -7.32
C SER A 144 -14.90 6.80 -6.99
N PHE A 145 -14.50 7.00 -5.76
CA PHE A 145 -13.19 6.60 -5.24
C PHE A 145 -13.36 5.84 -3.93
N ARG A 146 -12.72 4.68 -3.81
CA ARG A 146 -12.88 3.80 -2.65
C ARG A 146 -11.56 3.21 -2.20
N GLY A 147 -11.46 2.98 -0.88
CA GLY A 147 -10.35 2.26 -0.28
C GLY A 147 -10.42 0.76 -0.52
N MET A 148 -9.26 0.12 -0.56
CA MET A 148 -9.15 -1.34 -0.64
C MET A 148 -9.81 -2.04 0.55
N GLY A 149 -9.88 -1.38 1.72
CA GLY A 149 -10.55 -1.87 2.93
C GLY A 149 -12.03 -1.49 3.03
N SER A 150 -12.64 -0.87 2.01
CA SER A 150 -14.08 -0.61 1.98
C SER A 150 -14.87 -1.90 1.76
N VAL A 151 -16.12 -1.94 2.21
CA VAL A 151 -17.02 -3.10 2.05
C VAL A 151 -17.17 -3.45 0.56
N GLY A 152 -17.34 -2.45 -0.30
CA GLY A 152 -17.48 -2.67 -1.75
C GLY A 152 -16.22 -3.22 -2.40
N ALA A 153 -15.02 -2.84 -1.94
CA ALA A 153 -13.77 -3.40 -2.42
C ALA A 153 -13.56 -4.83 -1.90
N MET A 154 -13.84 -5.08 -0.62
CA MET A 154 -13.73 -6.42 -0.01
C MET A 154 -14.65 -7.44 -0.71
N ASN A 155 -15.86 -7.05 -1.06
CA ASN A 155 -16.78 -7.86 -1.83
C ASN A 155 -16.25 -8.26 -3.22
N LYS A 156 -15.42 -7.39 -3.82
CA LYS A 156 -14.80 -7.61 -5.14
C LYS A 156 -13.46 -8.33 -5.08
N GLY A 157 -12.99 -8.72 -3.89
CA GLY A 157 -11.84 -9.60 -3.73
C GLY A 157 -10.68 -9.05 -2.90
N SER A 158 -10.77 -7.82 -2.33
CA SER A 158 -9.67 -7.28 -1.52
C SER A 158 -9.69 -7.70 -0.03
N ALA A 159 -10.61 -8.56 0.38
CA ALA A 159 -10.75 -9.00 1.76
C ALA A 159 -9.49 -9.73 2.28
N ASP A 160 -8.83 -10.52 1.43
CA ASP A 160 -7.61 -11.25 1.75
C ASP A 160 -6.43 -10.34 2.10
N ARG A 161 -6.37 -9.13 1.52
CA ARG A 161 -5.39 -8.09 1.88
C ARG A 161 -5.44 -7.75 3.39
N TYR A 162 -6.62 -7.82 3.98
CA TYR A 162 -6.91 -7.54 5.39
C TYR A 162 -7.07 -8.82 6.23
N PHE A 163 -6.56 -9.95 5.72
CA PHE A 163 -6.65 -11.25 6.37
C PHE A 163 -8.09 -11.71 6.66
N GLN A 164 -9.06 -11.19 5.93
CA GLN A 164 -10.46 -11.57 6.01
C GLN A 164 -10.83 -12.49 4.85
N THR A 165 -11.64 -13.51 5.15
CA THR A 165 -12.18 -14.41 4.12
C THR A 165 -13.38 -13.77 3.43
N LYS A 166 -13.61 -14.15 2.17
CA LYS A 166 -14.78 -13.68 1.41
C LYS A 166 -16.06 -14.07 2.17
N GLN A 167 -16.91 -13.10 2.43
CA GLN A 167 -18.20 -13.28 3.12
C GLN A 167 -19.36 -13.24 2.11
N LYS A 168 -20.39 -14.09 2.32
CA LYS A 168 -21.67 -13.99 1.61
C LYS A 168 -22.50 -12.81 2.13
N ASP A 169 -22.45 -12.58 3.43
CA ASP A 169 -23.09 -11.47 4.11
C ASP A 169 -22.06 -10.34 4.35
N THR A 170 -22.27 -9.23 3.69
CA THR A 170 -21.34 -8.07 3.73
C THR A 170 -21.27 -7.39 5.10
N SER A 171 -22.26 -7.58 5.96
CA SER A 171 -22.28 -7.04 7.32
C SER A 171 -21.22 -7.69 8.24
N LYS A 172 -20.68 -8.84 7.84
CA LYS A 172 -19.64 -9.57 8.57
C LYS A 172 -18.22 -9.08 8.28
N TYR A 173 -18.03 -8.17 7.32
CA TYR A 173 -16.73 -7.55 7.15
C TYR A 173 -16.46 -6.51 8.25
N VAL A 174 -15.20 -6.44 8.65
CA VAL A 174 -14.68 -5.32 9.44
C VAL A 174 -13.98 -4.36 8.47
N PRO A 175 -14.64 -3.29 8.02
CA PRO A 175 -14.06 -2.40 7.03
C PRO A 175 -12.97 -1.52 7.65
N GLU A 176 -11.85 -1.42 6.93
CA GLU A 176 -10.72 -0.54 7.25
C GLU A 176 -10.53 0.55 6.17
N GLY A 177 -11.59 0.89 5.47
CA GLY A 177 -11.61 1.94 4.45
C GLY A 177 -13.02 2.38 4.12
N VAL A 178 -13.13 3.57 3.53
CA VAL A 178 -14.39 4.20 3.07
C VAL A 178 -14.43 4.31 1.55
N GLU A 179 -15.64 4.59 1.04
CA GLU A 179 -15.91 4.92 -0.36
C GLU A 179 -16.23 6.39 -0.53
#